data_ee4f03729dadf46ebfacd9582c7da802
#
_entry.id   ee4f03729dadf46ebfacd9582c7da802
#
_cell.length_a   1.000
_cell.length_b   1.000
_cell.length_c   1.000
_cell.angle_alpha   90.00
_cell.angle_beta   90.00
_cell.angle_gamma   90.00
#
_symmetry.space_group_name_H-M   'P 1'
#
loop_
_entity.id
_entity.type
_entity.pdbx_description
1 polymer ?
#
loop_
_entity_poly.entity_id
_entity_poly.type
_entity_poly.pdbx_seq_one_letter_code
_entity_poly.pdbx_strand_id
1 'polypeptide(L)'
;MYLIFDTETTGIDALNAELVGMSFAWVKGEAFYIPFPENQEEAQTLAKKFKPFFESESIEKIGQNVKYDLKVLSKYGIQIKGKLFDTMIAHYLINPDMRHNMDVLSETYLKYSPKSIETLIGKKGKNQLSMRVVPLADQTEYAVEDADITLQLKEHFTKELESGNVAALFNEVELPLV
;
A
#
# COMPACT_ATOMS: atom_id res chain seq x y z
N MET A 1 -18.07 -0.57 -3.02
CA MET A 1 -17.30 -0.20 -1.80
C MET A 1 -15.83 -0.41 -2.11
N TYR A 2 -14.96 0.50 -1.67
CA TYR A 2 -13.51 0.35 -1.80
C TYR A 2 -12.81 0.57 -0.45
N LEU A 3 -11.59 0.10 -0.33
CA LEU A 3 -10.71 0.29 0.82
C LEU A 3 -9.27 0.39 0.34
N ILE A 4 -8.59 1.38 0.87
CA ILE A 4 -7.14 1.48 0.76
C ILE A 4 -6.53 0.62 1.86
N PHE A 5 -5.45 -0.08 1.51
CA PHE A 5 -4.61 -0.77 2.47
C PHE A 5 -3.14 -0.62 2.07
N ASP A 6 -2.29 -0.68 3.07
CA ASP A 6 -0.85 -0.74 2.93
C ASP A 6 -0.27 -1.61 4.04
N THR A 7 0.89 -2.25 3.81
CA THR A 7 1.54 -3.11 4.77
C THR A 7 2.91 -2.59 5.18
N GLU A 8 3.09 -2.40 6.48
CA GLU A 8 4.40 -2.15 7.06
C GLU A 8 5.08 -3.48 7.39
N THR A 9 6.35 -3.61 7.01
CA THR A 9 7.06 -4.87 7.08
C THR A 9 8.49 -4.72 7.61
N THR A 10 9.12 -5.86 7.90
CA THR A 10 10.50 -5.89 8.41
C THR A 10 11.56 -5.62 7.33
N GLY A 11 11.20 -5.61 6.05
CA GLY A 11 12.15 -5.39 4.95
C GLY A 11 11.53 -5.47 3.56
N ILE A 12 12.34 -5.23 2.54
CA ILE A 12 11.91 -5.09 1.14
C ILE A 12 11.72 -6.41 0.38
N ASP A 13 12.20 -7.52 0.92
CA ASP A 13 11.98 -8.86 0.33
C ASP A 13 10.66 -9.44 0.82
N ALA A 14 9.60 -9.30 0.03
CA ALA A 14 8.26 -9.75 0.39
C ALA A 14 8.15 -11.23 0.78
N LEU A 15 9.05 -12.08 0.27
CA LEU A 15 9.05 -13.51 0.60
C LEU A 15 9.56 -13.79 2.01
N ASN A 16 10.47 -12.97 2.50
CA ASN A 16 11.09 -13.11 3.83
C ASN A 16 10.61 -12.08 4.84
N ALA A 17 10.04 -10.95 4.38
CA ALA A 17 9.54 -9.90 5.27
C ALA A 17 8.36 -10.36 6.13
N GLU A 18 8.32 -9.92 7.38
CA GLU A 18 7.21 -10.14 8.30
C GLU A 18 6.33 -8.88 8.40
N LEU A 19 5.05 -9.06 8.68
CA LEU A 19 4.16 -7.93 8.96
C LEU A 19 4.56 -7.23 10.26
N VAL A 20 4.69 -5.92 10.20
CA VAL A 20 4.85 -5.02 11.34
C VAL A 20 3.53 -4.31 11.63
N GLY A 21 2.75 -4.03 10.60
CA GLY A 21 1.44 -3.44 10.71
C GLY A 21 0.71 -3.39 9.38
N MET A 22 -0.55 -2.97 9.45
CA MET A 22 -1.37 -2.65 8.28
C MET A 22 -2.08 -1.32 8.50
N SER A 23 -2.09 -0.47 7.50
CA SER A 23 -2.91 0.75 7.49
C SER A 23 -4.09 0.62 6.55
N PHE A 24 -5.14 1.39 6.85
CA PHE A 24 -6.39 1.39 6.12
C PHE A 24 -6.97 2.80 6.02
N ALA A 25 -7.50 3.16 4.86
CA ALA A 25 -8.25 4.39 4.64
C ALA A 25 -9.43 4.16 3.69
N TRP A 26 -10.52 4.88 3.90
CA TRP A 26 -11.70 4.87 3.01
C TRP A 26 -12.36 6.24 2.88
N VAL A 27 -11.95 7.19 3.71
CA VAL A 27 -12.35 8.60 3.66
C VAL A 27 -11.11 9.47 3.83
N LYS A 28 -10.98 10.49 3.00
CA LYS A 28 -9.86 11.43 3.07
C LYS A 28 -9.73 12.05 4.45
N GLY A 29 -8.52 12.01 5.01
CA GLY A 29 -8.20 12.51 6.34
C GLY A 29 -8.58 11.54 7.47
N GLU A 30 -9.08 10.34 7.15
CA GLU A 30 -9.39 9.29 8.12
C GLU A 30 -8.67 8.01 7.74
N ALA A 31 -7.60 7.70 8.46
CA ALA A 31 -6.84 6.47 8.27
C ALA A 31 -6.52 5.82 9.61
N PHE A 32 -6.33 4.51 9.60
CA PHE A 32 -6.14 3.69 10.78
C PHE A 32 -4.94 2.78 10.59
N TYR A 33 -4.19 2.57 11.66
CA TYR A 33 -3.05 1.66 11.70
C TYR A 33 -3.28 0.56 12.74
N ILE A 34 -2.96 -0.67 12.37
CA ILE A 34 -3.08 -1.85 13.22
C ILE A 34 -1.69 -2.47 13.33
N PRO A 35 -1.02 -2.33 14.47
CA PRO A 35 0.27 -2.96 14.70
C PRO A 35 0.14 -4.48 14.81
N PHE A 36 1.13 -5.19 14.27
CA PHE A 36 1.22 -6.64 14.32
C PHE A 36 2.28 -7.08 15.33
N PRO A 37 1.98 -8.10 16.14
CA PRO A 37 2.94 -8.65 17.10
C PRO A 37 4.14 -9.29 16.39
N GLU A 38 5.27 -9.33 17.07
CA GLU A 38 6.48 -10.01 16.59
C GLU A 38 6.32 -11.53 16.59
N ASN A 39 5.54 -12.05 17.55
CA ASN A 39 5.22 -13.48 17.60
C ASN A 39 4.38 -13.87 16.37
N GLN A 40 4.92 -14.77 15.54
CA GLN A 40 4.31 -15.11 14.25
C GLN A 40 2.99 -15.89 14.39
N GLU A 41 2.76 -16.63 15.46
CA GLU A 41 1.49 -17.32 15.70
C GLU A 41 0.38 -16.32 16.02
N GLU A 42 0.70 -15.32 16.83
CA GLU A 42 -0.20 -14.22 17.14
C GLU A 42 -0.46 -13.34 15.91
N ALA A 43 0.59 -13.03 15.14
CA ALA A 43 0.48 -12.28 13.89
C ALA A 43 -0.42 -13.02 12.87
N GLN A 44 -0.25 -14.33 12.69
CA GLN A 44 -1.11 -15.18 11.87
C GLN A 44 -2.57 -15.15 12.35
N THR A 45 -2.77 -15.21 13.65
CA THR A 45 -4.11 -15.17 14.26
C THR A 45 -4.79 -13.83 14.03
N LEU A 46 -4.03 -12.74 14.16
CA LEU A 46 -4.53 -11.39 13.88
C LEU A 46 -4.84 -11.20 12.38
N ALA A 47 -3.93 -11.60 11.50
CA ALA A 47 -4.10 -11.50 10.06
C ALA A 47 -5.37 -12.22 9.56
N LYS A 48 -5.67 -13.40 10.09
CA LYS A 48 -6.88 -14.17 9.75
C LYS A 48 -8.18 -13.40 9.97
N LYS A 49 -8.21 -12.43 10.89
CA LYS A 49 -9.41 -11.59 11.14
C LYS A 49 -9.73 -10.69 9.94
N PHE A 50 -8.72 -10.33 9.15
CA PHE A 50 -8.87 -9.49 7.95
C PHE A 50 -9.14 -10.30 6.67
N LYS A 51 -8.99 -11.62 6.73
CA LYS A 51 -9.21 -12.51 5.59
C LYS A 51 -10.59 -12.31 4.91
N PRO A 52 -11.73 -12.27 5.64
CA PRO A 52 -13.02 -12.06 5.00
C PRO A 52 -13.12 -10.76 4.22
N PHE A 53 -12.38 -9.75 4.65
CA PHE A 53 -12.30 -8.45 4.02
C PHE A 53 -11.47 -8.49 2.73
N PHE A 54 -10.24 -9.01 2.79
CA PHE A 54 -9.37 -9.11 1.62
C PHE A 54 -9.90 -10.08 0.56
N GLU A 55 -10.59 -11.14 0.96
CA GLU A 55 -11.16 -12.15 0.04
C GLU A 55 -12.58 -11.82 -0.46
N SER A 56 -13.15 -10.68 -0.05
CA SER A 56 -14.43 -10.22 -0.57
C SER A 56 -14.32 -9.72 -2.01
N GLU A 57 -15.10 -10.27 -2.93
CA GLU A 57 -15.16 -9.82 -4.31
C GLU A 57 -15.92 -8.48 -4.47
N SER A 58 -16.74 -8.12 -3.49
CA SER A 58 -17.55 -6.88 -3.51
C SER A 58 -16.80 -5.63 -3.06
N ILE A 59 -15.60 -5.80 -2.49
CA ILE A 59 -14.74 -4.71 -2.02
C ILE A 59 -13.56 -4.56 -2.97
N GLU A 60 -13.42 -3.39 -3.58
CA GLU A 60 -12.22 -3.02 -4.34
C GLU A 60 -11.07 -2.72 -3.37
N LYS A 61 -9.91 -3.32 -3.57
CA LYS A 61 -8.70 -3.08 -2.79
C LYS A 61 -7.78 -2.17 -3.57
N ILE A 62 -7.28 -1.17 -2.88
CA ILE A 62 -6.47 -0.11 -3.47
C ILE A 62 -5.18 0.00 -2.69
N GLY A 63 -4.06 0.09 -3.38
CA GLY A 63 -2.75 0.28 -2.77
C GLY A 63 -1.74 0.88 -3.73
N GLN A 64 -0.52 1.03 -3.25
CA GLN A 64 0.64 1.50 -3.99
C GLN A 64 1.65 0.36 -4.12
N ASN A 65 1.91 -0.15 -5.34
CA ASN A 65 2.76 -1.33 -5.56
C ASN A 65 2.20 -2.59 -4.86
N VAL A 66 0.91 -2.84 -5.07
CA VAL A 66 0.15 -3.90 -4.36
C VAL A 66 0.73 -5.31 -4.55
N LYS A 67 1.52 -5.55 -5.59
CA LYS A 67 2.21 -6.84 -5.80
C LYS A 67 3.10 -7.22 -4.60
N TYR A 68 3.71 -6.26 -3.94
CA TYR A 68 4.47 -6.49 -2.71
C TYR A 68 3.56 -6.97 -1.59
N ASP A 69 2.47 -6.26 -1.35
CA ASP A 69 1.50 -6.57 -0.28
C ASP A 69 0.81 -7.91 -0.50
N LEU A 70 0.44 -8.23 -1.75
CA LEU A 70 -0.10 -9.53 -2.14
C LEU A 70 0.81 -10.67 -1.70
N LYS A 71 2.11 -10.55 -1.95
CA LYS A 71 3.12 -11.57 -1.57
C LYS A 71 3.27 -11.67 -0.05
N VAL A 72 3.30 -10.54 0.64
CA VAL A 72 3.37 -10.52 2.12
C VAL A 72 2.13 -11.17 2.71
N LEU A 73 0.94 -10.75 2.31
CA LEU A 73 -0.34 -11.26 2.84
C LEU A 73 -0.58 -12.74 2.52
N SER A 74 -0.08 -13.23 1.38
CA SER A 74 -0.17 -14.65 1.02
C SER A 74 0.50 -15.57 2.04
N LYS A 75 1.58 -15.12 2.68
CA LYS A 75 2.27 -15.86 3.75
C LYS A 75 1.42 -16.03 5.01
N TYR A 76 0.46 -15.12 5.19
CA TYR A 76 -0.52 -15.18 6.28
C TYR A 76 -1.83 -15.88 5.87
N GLY A 77 -1.82 -16.54 4.70
CA GLY A 77 -2.97 -17.30 4.18
C GLY A 77 -4.12 -16.42 3.71
N ILE A 78 -3.83 -15.17 3.36
CA ILE A 78 -4.78 -14.21 2.79
C ILE A 78 -4.56 -14.14 1.27
N GLN A 79 -5.64 -14.34 0.50
CA GLN A 79 -5.67 -14.12 -0.94
C GLN A 79 -6.53 -12.89 -1.21
N ILE A 80 -5.97 -11.90 -1.90
CA ILE A 80 -6.76 -10.74 -2.29
C ILE A 80 -7.63 -11.13 -3.48
N LYS A 81 -8.95 -10.88 -3.36
CA LYS A 81 -9.95 -11.16 -4.40
C LYS A 81 -10.71 -9.90 -4.77
N GLY A 82 -11.41 -9.95 -5.90
CA GLY A 82 -12.18 -8.83 -6.42
C GLY A 82 -11.32 -7.81 -7.15
N LYS A 83 -11.87 -6.63 -7.34
CA LYS A 83 -11.16 -5.57 -8.06
C LYS A 83 -9.96 -5.05 -7.27
N LEU A 84 -8.89 -4.77 -8.00
CA LEU A 84 -7.70 -4.09 -7.52
C LEU A 84 -7.58 -2.72 -8.18
N PHE A 85 -6.89 -1.81 -7.49
CA PHE A 85 -6.37 -0.58 -8.07
C PHE A 85 -4.97 -0.36 -7.50
N ASP A 86 -3.98 -0.25 -8.39
CA ASP A 86 -2.60 0.06 -8.02
C ASP A 86 -2.23 1.45 -8.52
N THR A 87 -1.96 2.37 -7.59
CA THR A 87 -1.64 3.76 -7.93
C THR A 87 -0.30 3.89 -8.65
N MET A 88 0.67 2.98 -8.41
CA MET A 88 1.94 2.95 -9.13
C MET A 88 1.73 2.57 -10.59
N ILE A 89 0.95 1.54 -10.87
CA ILE A 89 0.65 1.08 -12.23
C ILE A 89 -0.21 2.11 -12.96
N ALA A 90 -1.21 2.69 -12.28
CA ALA A 90 -2.02 3.77 -12.85
C ALA A 90 -1.14 4.92 -13.33
N HIS A 91 -0.23 5.39 -12.47
CA HIS A 91 0.67 6.47 -12.83
C HIS A 91 1.67 6.09 -13.93
N TYR A 92 2.14 4.84 -13.96
CA TYR A 92 3.00 4.35 -15.04
C TYR A 92 2.33 4.50 -16.42
N LEU A 93 1.04 4.24 -16.52
CA LEU A 93 0.30 4.41 -17.76
C LEU A 93 0.00 5.88 -18.11
N ILE A 94 -0.15 6.73 -17.09
CA ILE A 94 -0.42 8.17 -17.25
C ILE A 94 0.85 8.91 -17.68
N ASN A 95 1.96 8.63 -17.02
CA ASN A 95 3.23 9.31 -17.23
C ASN A 95 4.43 8.35 -17.06
N PRO A 96 4.74 7.53 -18.06
CA PRO A 96 5.77 6.47 -17.96
C PRO A 96 7.19 6.97 -17.71
N ASP A 97 7.48 8.23 -18.05
CA ASP A 97 8.84 8.80 -17.95
C ASP A 97 9.15 9.34 -16.54
N MET A 98 8.15 9.43 -15.67
CA MET A 98 8.34 9.88 -14.28
C MET A 98 8.69 8.72 -13.34
N ARG A 99 9.21 9.07 -12.16
CA ARG A 99 9.29 8.13 -11.02
C ARG A 99 7.90 7.91 -10.45
N HIS A 100 7.63 6.68 -9.98
CA HIS A 100 6.31 6.26 -9.50
C HIS A 100 6.27 5.99 -7.99
N ASN A 101 7.30 6.42 -7.25
CA ASN A 101 7.32 6.31 -5.80
C ASN A 101 6.39 7.35 -5.15
N MET A 102 5.82 7.01 -4.00
CA MET A 102 4.79 7.79 -3.33
C MET A 102 5.19 9.23 -3.06
N ASP A 103 6.42 9.48 -2.59
CA ASP A 103 6.92 10.84 -2.32
C ASP A 103 6.79 11.74 -3.56
N VAL A 104 7.29 11.26 -4.72
CA VAL A 104 7.22 12.02 -5.98
C VAL A 104 5.78 12.22 -6.43
N LEU A 105 4.93 11.20 -6.29
CA LEU A 105 3.51 11.30 -6.67
C LEU A 105 2.77 12.30 -5.78
N SER A 106 2.97 12.23 -4.47
CA SER A 106 2.36 13.15 -3.51
C SER A 106 2.79 14.59 -3.77
N GLU A 107 4.08 14.84 -3.93
CA GLU A 107 4.60 16.19 -4.22
C GLU A 107 4.05 16.73 -5.54
N THR A 108 4.00 15.88 -6.58
CA THR A 108 3.59 16.29 -7.92
C THR A 108 2.10 16.57 -8.01
N TYR A 109 1.27 15.66 -7.51
CA TYR A 109 -0.18 15.69 -7.75
C TYR A 109 -0.98 16.26 -6.57
N LEU A 110 -0.49 16.07 -5.33
CA LEU A 110 -1.18 16.54 -4.14
C LEU A 110 -0.56 17.81 -3.55
N LYS A 111 0.64 18.21 -4.04
CA LYS A 111 1.42 19.33 -3.49
C LYS A 111 1.75 19.15 -2.01
N TYR A 112 1.97 17.92 -1.61
CA TYR A 112 2.25 17.52 -0.24
C TYR A 112 3.53 16.70 -0.18
N SER A 113 4.46 17.06 0.69
CA SER A 113 5.69 16.30 0.94
C SER A 113 5.48 15.37 2.13
N PRO A 114 5.37 14.06 1.91
CA PRO A 114 5.16 13.10 2.99
C PRO A 114 6.41 12.88 3.83
N LYS A 115 6.25 12.27 4.98
CA LYS A 115 7.35 11.82 5.83
C LYS A 115 8.11 10.69 5.13
N SER A 116 9.38 10.93 4.80
CA SER A 116 10.19 9.90 4.14
C SER A 116 10.50 8.74 5.09
N ILE A 117 10.37 7.51 4.62
CA ILE A 117 10.75 6.31 5.36
C ILE A 117 12.22 6.32 5.81
N GLU A 118 13.09 7.01 5.07
CA GLU A 118 14.50 7.15 5.43
C GLU A 118 14.70 7.91 6.76
N THR A 119 13.74 8.73 7.17
CA THR A 119 13.79 9.43 8.46
C THR A 119 13.51 8.48 9.63
N LEU A 120 12.82 7.37 9.38
CA LEU A 120 12.44 6.38 10.40
C LEU A 120 13.46 5.25 10.51
N ILE A 121 13.88 4.69 9.38
CA ILE A 121 14.72 3.48 9.34
C ILE A 121 16.10 3.72 8.71
N GLY A 122 16.40 4.94 8.32
CA GLY A 122 17.67 5.28 7.68
C GLY A 122 17.71 5.00 6.19
N LYS A 123 18.77 5.44 5.54
CA LYS A 123 18.95 5.28 4.09
C LYS A 123 19.05 3.82 3.68
N LYS A 124 18.52 3.52 2.49
CA LYS A 124 18.62 2.19 1.87
C LYS A 124 20.06 1.69 1.84
N GLY A 125 20.29 0.49 2.40
CA GLY A 125 21.62 -0.14 2.47
C GLY A 125 21.72 -1.15 3.61
N LYS A 126 22.95 -1.64 3.84
CA LYS A 126 23.22 -2.68 4.86
C LYS A 126 22.86 -2.25 6.30
N ASN A 127 22.85 -0.97 6.58
CA ASN A 127 22.58 -0.41 7.91
C ASN A 127 21.12 0.11 8.03
N GLN A 128 20.27 -0.15 7.04
CA GLN A 128 18.86 0.21 7.14
C GLN A 128 18.20 -0.62 8.23
N LEU A 129 17.49 0.05 9.11
CA LEU A 129 16.78 -0.58 10.22
C LEU A 129 15.48 -1.22 9.71
N SER A 130 14.91 -2.09 10.53
CA SER A 130 13.55 -2.62 10.30
C SER A 130 12.50 -1.64 10.83
N MET A 131 11.34 -1.58 10.19
CA MET A 131 10.18 -0.85 10.72
C MET A 131 9.80 -1.35 12.13
N ARG A 132 10.13 -2.58 12.48
CA ARG A 132 9.87 -3.20 13.80
C ARG A 132 10.49 -2.42 14.97
N VAL A 133 11.62 -1.74 14.77
CA VAL A 133 12.31 -0.99 15.84
C VAL A 133 11.85 0.47 15.94
N VAL A 134 11.02 0.93 15.02
CA VAL A 134 10.46 2.29 15.03
C VAL A 134 9.41 2.39 16.14
N PRO A 135 9.36 3.48 16.93
CA PRO A 135 8.32 3.69 17.92
C PRO A 135 6.91 3.62 17.30
N LEU A 136 5.96 3.02 18.01
CA LEU A 136 4.60 2.80 17.50
C LEU A 136 3.91 4.09 17.03
N ALA A 137 4.14 5.21 17.73
CA ALA A 137 3.59 6.50 17.32
C ALA A 137 4.10 6.94 15.95
N ASP A 138 5.40 6.78 15.68
CA ASP A 138 6.01 7.14 14.41
C ASP A 138 5.61 6.18 13.29
N GLN A 139 5.48 4.86 13.60
CA GLN A 139 4.92 3.89 12.66
C GLN A 139 3.50 4.27 12.27
N THR A 140 2.67 4.61 13.26
CA THR A 140 1.27 4.99 13.04
C THR A 140 1.16 6.23 12.17
N GLU A 141 1.92 7.29 12.51
CA GLU A 141 1.90 8.53 11.74
C GLU A 141 2.27 8.28 10.27
N TYR A 142 3.37 7.55 10.03
CA TYR A 142 3.83 7.21 8.70
C TYR A 142 2.79 6.38 7.92
N ALA A 143 2.32 5.28 8.49
CA ALA A 143 1.44 4.34 7.81
C ALA A 143 0.04 4.91 7.49
N VAL A 144 -0.51 5.75 8.38
CA VAL A 144 -1.81 6.40 8.10
C VAL A 144 -1.68 7.51 7.05
N GLU A 145 -0.53 8.19 7.02
CA GLU A 145 -0.21 9.17 5.98
C GLU A 145 -0.16 8.50 4.60
N ASP A 146 0.57 7.37 4.47
CA ASP A 146 0.68 6.61 3.20
C ASP A 146 -0.68 6.10 2.71
N ALA A 147 -1.53 5.62 3.62
CA ALA A 147 -2.87 5.17 3.26
C ALA A 147 -3.76 6.34 2.77
N ASP A 148 -3.73 7.49 3.43
CA ASP A 148 -4.49 8.68 3.01
C ASP A 148 -4.00 9.25 1.69
N ILE A 149 -2.68 9.32 1.49
CA ILE A 149 -2.06 9.74 0.23
C ILE A 149 -2.50 8.80 -0.91
N THR A 150 -2.45 7.49 -0.70
CA THR A 150 -2.87 6.49 -1.68
C THR A 150 -4.33 6.69 -2.09
N LEU A 151 -5.23 7.00 -1.14
CA LEU A 151 -6.62 7.33 -1.43
C LEU A 151 -6.74 8.55 -2.33
N GLN A 152 -6.05 9.64 -2.01
CA GLN A 152 -6.11 10.87 -2.77
C GLN A 152 -5.51 10.69 -4.18
N LEU A 153 -4.41 9.94 -4.31
CA LEU A 153 -3.81 9.60 -5.61
C LEU A 153 -4.75 8.75 -6.46
N LYS A 154 -5.44 7.77 -5.87
CA LYS A 154 -6.44 6.96 -6.57
C LYS A 154 -7.56 7.82 -7.16
N GLU A 155 -8.08 8.76 -6.39
CA GLU A 155 -9.13 9.68 -6.86
C GLU A 155 -8.65 10.56 -8.03
N HIS A 156 -7.39 10.99 -7.98
CA HIS A 156 -6.76 11.77 -9.03
C HIS A 156 -6.54 10.92 -10.30
N PHE A 157 -5.88 9.78 -10.16
CA PHE A 157 -5.50 8.93 -11.30
C PHE A 157 -6.68 8.24 -11.98
N THR A 158 -7.78 7.99 -11.26
CA THR A 158 -9.00 7.48 -11.90
C THR A 158 -9.45 8.41 -13.04
N LYS A 159 -9.45 9.71 -12.80
CA LYS A 159 -9.85 10.72 -13.81
C LYS A 159 -8.86 10.81 -14.96
N GLU A 160 -7.57 10.70 -14.66
CA GLU A 160 -6.52 10.77 -15.69
C GLU A 160 -6.48 9.52 -16.57
N LEU A 161 -6.71 8.33 -16.01
CA LEU A 161 -6.84 7.09 -16.78
C LEU A 161 -8.01 7.15 -17.78
N GLU A 162 -9.13 7.71 -17.35
CA GLU A 162 -10.32 7.90 -18.20
C GLU A 162 -10.05 8.91 -19.32
N SER A 163 -9.53 10.09 -18.97
CA SER A 163 -9.25 11.17 -19.94
C SER A 163 -8.13 10.82 -20.91
N GLY A 164 -7.15 10.04 -20.49
CA GLY A 164 -6.05 9.55 -21.32
C GLY A 164 -6.40 8.34 -22.19
N ASN A 165 -7.62 7.79 -22.10
CA ASN A 165 -8.08 6.58 -22.80
C ASN A 165 -7.22 5.33 -22.51
N VAL A 166 -6.60 5.25 -21.33
CA VAL A 166 -5.78 4.10 -20.91
C VAL A 166 -6.45 3.24 -19.84
N ALA A 167 -7.68 3.58 -19.45
CA ALA A 167 -8.44 2.85 -18.42
C ALA A 167 -8.69 1.37 -18.79
N ALA A 168 -8.94 1.07 -20.08
CA ALA A 168 -9.10 -0.31 -20.54
C ALA A 168 -7.77 -1.07 -20.41
N LEU A 169 -6.67 -0.49 -20.86
CA LEU A 169 -5.33 -1.08 -20.73
C LEU A 169 -5.00 -1.35 -19.24
N PHE A 170 -5.29 -0.39 -18.36
CA PHE A 170 -5.10 -0.56 -16.92
C PHE A 170 -5.88 -1.74 -16.36
N ASN A 171 -7.19 -1.81 -16.64
CA ASN A 171 -8.07 -2.81 -16.02
C ASN A 171 -7.99 -4.19 -16.64
N GLU A 172 -7.76 -4.28 -17.98
CA GLU A 172 -7.87 -5.53 -18.73
C GLU A 172 -6.51 -6.19 -19.01
N VAL A 173 -5.42 -5.44 -18.89
CA VAL A 173 -4.08 -5.94 -19.19
C VAL A 173 -3.16 -5.83 -17.96
N GLU A 174 -2.93 -4.61 -17.45
CA GLU A 174 -1.91 -4.39 -16.42
C GLU A 174 -2.29 -4.96 -15.05
N LEU A 175 -3.50 -4.69 -14.57
CA LEU A 175 -3.94 -5.23 -13.27
C LEU A 175 -4.02 -6.75 -13.22
N PRO A 176 -4.47 -7.47 -14.27
CA PRO A 176 -4.44 -8.94 -14.28
C PRO A 176 -3.04 -9.57 -14.21
N LEU A 177 -1.98 -8.80 -14.48
CA LEU A 177 -0.58 -9.25 -14.38
C LEU A 177 0.03 -9.02 -12.97
N VAL A 178 -0.70 -8.38 -12.06
CA VAL A 178 -0.28 -8.18 -10.67
C VAL A 178 -0.36 -9.47 -9.89
#